data_1fedc75e56f49cc1494bc6593e88be75
#
_entry.id   1fedc75e56f49cc1494bc6593e88be75
#
_cell.length_a   1.000
_cell.length_b   1.000
_cell.length_c   1.000
_cell.angle_alpha   90.00
_cell.angle_beta   90.00
_cell.angle_gamma   90.00
#
_symmetry.space_group_name_H-M   'P 1'
#
loop_
_entity.id
_entity.type
_entity.pdbx_description
1 polymer ?
#
loop_
_entity_poly.entity_id
_entity_poly.type
_entity_poly.pdbx_seq_one_letter_code
_entity_poly.pdbx_strand_id
1 'polypeptide(L)' 'MQRTNERELREQLTKLRAEHRVLDDEIVAMETTGTADQLQIKLLKKKKLVLKDQITAIEDQLLPDIIA' A
#
# COMPACT_ATOMS: atom_id res chain seq x y z
N MET A 1 -2.37 -27.18 2.91
CA MET A 1 -2.07 -26.48 3.00
C MET A 1 -1.49 -25.86 2.24
N GLN A 2 -1.39 -25.32 1.90
CA GLN A 2 -0.88 -24.81 1.11
C GLN A 2 -0.08 -23.85 1.49
N ARG A 3 0.85 -23.85 1.24
CA ARG A 3 1.63 -23.03 1.50
C ARG A 3 1.54 -22.00 0.61
N THR A 4 1.23 -20.90 0.82
CA THR A 4 1.13 -19.92 -0.10
C THR A 4 2.40 -19.77 -0.71
N ASN A 5 2.43 -19.56 -1.91
CA ASN A 5 3.64 -19.43 -2.61
C ASN A 5 4.31 -18.15 -2.21
N GLU A 6 5.44 -18.22 -1.65
CA GLU A 6 6.19 -17.08 -1.22
C GLU A 6 6.51 -16.13 -2.37
N ARG A 7 6.79 -16.69 -3.53
CA ARG A 7 7.09 -15.87 -4.68
C ARG A 7 5.89 -15.01 -5.07
N GLU A 8 4.70 -15.58 -5.04
CA GLU A 8 3.51 -14.83 -5.36
C GLU A 8 3.25 -13.72 -4.36
N LEU A 9 3.52 -14.01 -3.10
CA LEU A 9 3.33 -12.99 -2.08
C LEU A 9 4.30 -11.84 -2.29
N ARG A 10 5.51 -12.13 -2.66
CA ARG A 10 6.49 -11.08 -2.90
C ARG A 10 6.14 -10.25 -4.11
N GLU A 11 5.60 -10.89 -5.14
CA GLU A 11 5.17 -10.16 -6.32
C GLU A 11 4.00 -9.26 -6.00
N GLN A 12 3.08 -9.75 -5.20
CA GLN A 12 1.96 -8.96 -4.80
C GLN A 12 2.43 -7.78 -3.97
N LEU A 13 3.37 -8.01 -3.08
CA LEU A 13 3.91 -6.97 -2.24
C LEU A 13 4.55 -5.87 -3.08
N THR A 14 5.31 -6.24 -4.08
CA THR A 14 5.95 -5.29 -4.96
C THR A 14 4.91 -4.42 -5.66
N LYS A 15 3.83 -5.07 -6.11
CA LYS A 15 2.81 -4.36 -6.80
C LYS A 15 2.09 -3.40 -5.87
N LEU A 16 1.76 -3.84 -4.69
CA LEU A 16 1.07 -3.00 -3.74
C LEU A 16 1.93 -1.82 -3.31
N ARG A 17 3.20 -2.04 -3.15
CA ARG A 17 4.10 -0.96 -2.78
C ARG A 17 4.17 0.09 -3.89
N ALA A 18 4.20 -0.37 -5.12
CA ALA A 18 4.23 0.54 -6.25
C ALA A 18 2.96 1.38 -6.30
N GLU A 19 1.81 0.74 -6.08
CA GLU A 19 0.56 1.45 -6.09
C GLU A 19 0.48 2.44 -4.94
N HIS A 20 0.97 2.05 -3.78
CA HIS A 20 0.97 2.92 -2.63
C HIS A 20 1.81 4.17 -2.93
N ARG A 21 2.93 3.98 -3.58
CA ARG A 21 3.80 5.08 -3.89
C ARG A 21 3.15 6.04 -4.89
N VAL A 22 2.49 5.49 -5.90
CA VAL A 22 1.83 6.31 -6.89
C VAL A 22 0.73 7.15 -6.23
N LEU A 23 -0.02 6.56 -5.31
CA LEU A 23 -1.05 7.29 -4.62
C LEU A 23 -0.46 8.39 -3.74
N ASP A 24 0.62 8.08 -3.08
CA ASP A 24 1.27 9.05 -2.22
C ASP A 24 1.74 10.24 -3.06
N ASP A 25 2.33 9.98 -4.20
CA ASP A 25 2.80 11.03 -5.10
C ASP A 25 1.64 11.86 -5.60
N GLU A 26 0.53 11.22 -5.92
CA GLU A 26 -0.64 11.93 -6.39
C GLU A 26 -1.19 12.86 -5.32
N ILE A 27 -1.25 12.39 -4.09
CA ILE A 27 -1.75 13.19 -2.99
C ILE A 27 -0.86 14.40 -2.78
N VAL A 28 0.45 14.18 -2.79
CA VAL A 28 1.38 15.28 -2.60
C VAL A 28 1.24 16.31 -3.72
N ALA A 29 1.10 15.83 -4.94
CA ALA A 29 0.94 16.73 -6.08
C ALA A 29 -0.32 17.56 -5.94
N MET A 30 -1.41 16.93 -5.53
CA MET A 30 -2.65 17.65 -5.38
C MET A 30 -2.58 18.67 -4.27
N GLU A 31 -1.97 18.30 -3.17
CA GLU A 31 -1.83 19.22 -2.06
C GLU A 31 -0.92 20.38 -2.40
N THR A 32 0.09 20.10 -3.16
CA THR A 32 1.05 21.12 -3.53
C THR A 32 0.47 22.14 -4.49
N THR A 33 -0.32 21.69 -5.46
CA THR A 33 -0.88 22.60 -6.42
C THR A 33 -2.05 23.38 -5.85
N GLY A 34 -2.64 22.88 -4.79
CA GLY A 34 -3.74 23.57 -4.17
C GLY A 34 -5.00 23.60 -4.97
N THR A 35 -5.07 22.87 -6.06
CA THR A 35 -6.26 22.89 -6.89
C THR A 35 -7.14 21.71 -6.66
N ALA A 36 -6.73 20.78 -5.84
CA ALA A 36 -7.51 19.59 -5.69
C ALA A 36 -8.67 19.75 -4.75
N ASP A 37 -9.67 18.97 -4.96
CA ASP A 37 -10.82 18.94 -4.17
C ASP A 37 -10.48 18.22 -2.89
N GLN A 38 -10.83 18.75 -1.77
CA GLN A 38 -10.56 18.12 -0.48
C GLN A 38 -11.19 16.75 -0.39
N LEU A 39 -12.35 16.58 -0.97
CA LEU A 39 -12.99 15.27 -0.95
C LEU A 39 -12.16 14.25 -1.70
N GLN A 40 -11.61 14.65 -2.83
CA GLN A 40 -10.82 13.73 -3.61
C GLN A 40 -9.54 13.35 -2.88
N ILE A 41 -8.92 14.30 -2.21
CA ILE A 41 -7.71 14.02 -1.44
C ILE A 41 -8.05 13.04 -0.33
N LYS A 42 -9.21 13.20 0.31
CA LYS A 42 -9.61 12.32 1.36
C LYS A 42 -9.81 10.91 0.85
N LEU A 43 -10.41 10.77 -0.30
CA LEU A 43 -10.63 9.46 -0.88
C LEU A 43 -9.31 8.78 -1.23
N LEU A 44 -8.38 9.55 -1.75
CA LEU A 44 -7.08 8.98 -2.07
C LEU A 44 -6.31 8.56 -0.83
N LYS A 45 -6.44 9.35 0.23
CA LYS A 45 -5.78 9.00 1.49
C LYS A 45 -6.36 7.72 2.07
N LYS A 46 -7.66 7.55 1.91
CA LYS A 46 -8.29 6.34 2.40
C LYS A 46 -7.81 5.14 1.62
N LYS A 47 -7.68 5.30 0.31
CA LYS A 47 -7.21 4.22 -0.52
C LYS A 47 -5.79 3.87 -0.14
N LYS A 48 -4.98 4.87 0.15
CA LYS A 48 -3.60 4.66 0.55
C LYS A 48 -3.54 3.84 1.84
N LEU A 49 -4.45 4.10 2.76
CA LEU A 49 -4.49 3.37 3.99
C LEU A 49 -4.85 1.90 3.77
N VAL A 50 -5.79 1.65 2.89
CA VAL A 50 -6.16 0.28 2.57
C VAL A 50 -4.98 -0.47 1.97
N LEU A 51 -4.24 0.18 1.08
CA LEU A 51 -3.08 -0.44 0.49
C LEU A 51 -2.02 -0.73 1.55
N LYS A 52 -1.85 0.18 2.47
CA LYS A 52 -0.87 -0.01 3.52
C LYS A 52 -1.23 -1.20 4.39
N ASP A 53 -2.51 -1.38 4.67
CA ASP A 53 -2.96 -2.50 5.46
C ASP A 53 -2.68 -3.80 4.73
N GLN A 54 -2.91 -3.83 3.43
CA GLN A 54 -2.66 -5.02 2.66
C GLN A 54 -1.17 -5.33 2.60
N ILE A 55 -0.35 -4.30 2.49
CA ILE A 55 1.10 -4.48 2.48
C ILE A 55 1.55 -5.08 3.80
N THR A 56 1.05 -4.56 4.90
CA THR A 56 1.42 -5.06 6.22
C THR A 56 1.01 -6.52 6.39
N ALA A 57 -0.18 -6.85 5.91
CA ALA A 57 -0.66 -8.22 6.02
C ALA A 57 0.25 -9.20 5.28
N ILE A 58 0.69 -8.79 4.09
CA ILE A 58 1.56 -9.66 3.32
C ILE A 58 2.94 -9.73 3.95
N GLU A 59 3.44 -8.62 4.45
CA GLU A 59 4.74 -8.62 5.10
C GLU A 59 4.74 -9.54 6.31
N ASP A 60 3.63 -9.56 7.04
CA ASP A 60 3.52 -10.45 8.18
C ASP A 60 3.57 -11.90 7.77
N GLN A 61 3.03 -12.22 6.62
CA GLN A 61 3.07 -13.58 6.15
C GLN A 61 4.47 -13.97 5.69
N LEU A 62 5.20 -13.01 5.13
CA LEU A 62 6.52 -13.32 4.67
C LEU A 62 7.56 -13.31 5.79
N LEU A 63 7.30 -12.58 6.83
CA LEU A 63 8.26 -12.52 7.90
C LEU A 63 7.63 -13.10 9.13
N PRO A 64 7.73 -14.33 9.34
CA PRO A 64 7.07 -14.99 10.35
C PRO A 64 7.61 -14.64 11.62
N ASP A 65 7.28 -14.32 12.45
CA ASP A 65 7.71 -14.27 13.61
C ASP A 65 8.96 -14.12 14.02
N ILE A 66 9.62 -13.43 13.83
CA ILE A 66 10.83 -13.30 14.12
C ILE A 66 10.91 -12.66 15.33
N ILE A 67 10.26 -12.51 16.13
CA ILE A 67 10.34 -11.86 17.18
C ILE A 67 11.11 -12.22 18.03
N ALA A 68 11.48 -12.25 18.39
CA ALA A 68 12.28 -12.65 19.18
C ALA A 68 12.09 -12.37 20.24
#